data_21dee843aa98405773251baba35b8ab0
#
_entry.id   21dee843aa98405773251baba35b8ab0
#
_cell.length_a   1.000
_cell.length_b   1.000
_cell.length_c   1.000
_cell.angle_alpha   90.00
_cell.angle_beta   90.00
_cell.angle_gamma   90.00
#
_symmetry.space_group_name_H-M   'P 1'
#
loop_
_entity.id
_entity.type
_entity.pdbx_description
1 polymer ?
#
loop_
_entity_poly.entity_id
_entity_poly.type
_entity_poly.pdbx_seq_one_letter_code
_entity_poly.pdbx_strand_id
1 'polypeptide(L)'
;AARPLARLYGLPPEAAPAVILGLTGGYPVGAATVAELLQQGALSREAAARVNAFCNCASPGFCIGLVGLGVFGSARTGAVLYGIHALSALLTGLVVARGPMAQSAGGRAAAAPREGFASAFCGATQQAARTALTVTAFLTVFSVLLRLLRPALRALPYGDMLAGLIELTNGLDELTLLPLTICAQLTLASFLLGFGGLAVQFQARALTAPFALPSGAFTLGKLLHG
;
A
#
# COMPACT_ATOMS: atom_id res chain seq x y z
N ALA A 1 -2.55 1.66 22.77
CA ALA A 1 -3.50 1.58 21.64
C ALA A 1 -3.10 0.52 20.59
N ALA A 2 -1.80 0.23 20.36
CA ALA A 2 -1.32 -0.70 19.32
C ALA A 2 -1.57 -2.21 19.60
N ARG A 3 -1.60 -2.60 20.88
CA ARG A 3 -1.72 -4.02 21.29
C ARG A 3 -3.02 -4.73 20.85
N PRO A 4 -4.22 -4.14 20.93
CA PRO A 4 -5.44 -4.82 20.50
C PRO A 4 -5.47 -5.07 18.99
N LEU A 5 -4.97 -4.12 18.18
CA LEU A 5 -4.88 -4.26 16.73
C LEU A 5 -3.97 -5.44 16.34
N ALA A 6 -2.77 -5.51 16.92
CA ALA A 6 -1.83 -6.58 16.64
C ALA A 6 -2.39 -7.96 17.05
N ARG A 7 -3.06 -8.05 18.21
CA ARG A 7 -3.69 -9.30 18.68
C ARG A 7 -4.78 -9.80 17.74
N LEU A 8 -5.56 -8.90 17.14
CA LEU A 8 -6.61 -9.25 16.19
C LEU A 8 -6.06 -10.05 15.00
N TYR A 9 -4.84 -9.73 14.57
CA TYR A 9 -4.14 -10.36 13.44
C TYR A 9 -3.17 -11.46 13.87
N GLY A 10 -3.04 -11.76 15.17
CA GLY A 10 -2.02 -12.68 15.65
C GLY A 10 -0.58 -12.20 15.42
N LEU A 11 -0.39 -10.90 15.27
CA LEU A 11 0.90 -10.27 15.02
C LEU A 11 1.51 -9.71 16.32
N PRO A 12 2.84 -9.54 16.38
CA PRO A 12 3.47 -8.85 17.51
C PRO A 12 3.05 -7.38 17.55
N PRO A 13 2.99 -6.76 18.75
CA PRO A 13 2.58 -5.36 18.90
C PRO A 13 3.40 -4.37 18.06
N GLU A 14 4.64 -4.70 17.77
CA GLU A 14 5.60 -3.95 16.96
C GLU A 14 5.17 -3.83 15.50
N ALA A 15 4.26 -4.68 15.03
CA ALA A 15 3.71 -4.60 13.67
C ALA A 15 2.64 -3.48 13.50
N ALA A 16 2.03 -3.03 14.59
CA ALA A 16 0.93 -2.07 14.53
C ALA A 16 1.29 -0.72 13.88
N PRO A 17 2.48 -0.13 14.07
CA PRO A 17 2.87 1.08 13.34
C PRO A 17 2.79 0.94 11.83
N ALA A 18 3.15 -0.21 11.25
CA ALA A 18 3.09 -0.43 9.81
C ALA A 18 1.65 -0.39 9.28
N VAL A 19 0.68 -0.92 10.04
CA VAL A 19 -0.74 -0.87 9.67
C VAL A 19 -1.27 0.56 9.77
N ILE A 20 -1.01 1.24 10.88
CA ILE A 20 -1.49 2.60 11.13
C ILE A 20 -0.90 3.58 10.09
N LEU A 21 0.42 3.56 9.93
CA LEU A 21 1.10 4.45 9.00
C LEU A 21 0.79 4.10 7.53
N GLY A 22 0.57 2.83 7.23
CA GLY A 22 0.15 2.41 5.89
C GLY A 22 -1.24 2.91 5.52
N LEU A 23 -2.19 2.89 6.45
CA LEU A 23 -3.53 3.45 6.24
C LEU A 23 -3.52 4.97 6.14
N THR A 24 -2.77 5.66 6.99
CA THR A 24 -2.79 7.13 7.07
C THR A 24 -1.84 7.80 6.07
N GLY A 25 -0.63 7.26 5.92
CA GLY A 25 0.42 7.82 5.05
C GLY A 25 0.32 7.39 3.59
N GLY A 26 -0.34 6.27 3.32
CA GLY A 26 -0.51 5.77 1.95
C GLY A 26 0.67 4.95 1.43
N TYR A 27 0.59 4.57 0.14
CA TYR A 27 1.70 3.87 -0.51
C TYR A 27 2.94 4.76 -0.64
N PRO A 28 4.13 4.22 -0.48
CA PRO A 28 4.47 2.90 0.05
C PRO A 28 4.86 2.95 1.54
N VAL A 29 4.28 3.86 2.33
CA VAL A 29 4.68 4.12 3.74
C VAL A 29 4.56 2.85 4.60
N GLY A 30 3.54 2.03 4.36
CA GLY A 30 3.40 0.74 5.04
C GLY A 30 4.63 -0.16 4.83
N ALA A 31 5.05 -0.35 3.57
CA ALA A 31 6.24 -1.15 3.24
C ALA A 31 7.54 -0.52 3.78
N ALA A 32 7.66 0.80 3.74
CA ALA A 32 8.81 1.52 4.31
C ALA A 32 8.92 1.25 5.82
N THR A 33 7.79 1.33 6.54
CA THR A 33 7.74 1.03 7.98
C THR A 33 8.09 -0.44 8.26
N VAL A 34 7.59 -1.39 7.45
CA VAL A 34 7.97 -2.80 7.57
C VAL A 34 9.47 -3.00 7.39
N ALA A 35 10.06 -2.36 6.37
CA ALA A 35 11.50 -2.45 6.12
C ALA A 35 12.33 -1.90 7.29
N GLU A 36 11.90 -0.76 7.85
CA GLU A 36 12.54 -0.16 9.02
C GLU A 36 12.47 -1.06 10.25
N LEU A 37 11.29 -1.63 10.55
CA LEU A 37 11.10 -2.54 11.67
C LEU A 37 11.92 -3.83 11.52
N LEU A 38 12.09 -4.32 10.29
CA LEU A 38 12.99 -5.43 10.00
C LEU A 38 14.46 -5.06 10.22
N GLN A 39 14.88 -3.89 9.77
CA GLN A 39 16.25 -3.40 9.94
C GLN A 39 16.60 -3.22 11.42
N GLN A 40 15.63 -2.79 12.23
CA GLN A 40 15.76 -2.65 13.68
C GLN A 40 15.67 -3.98 14.42
N GLY A 41 15.40 -5.11 13.73
CA GLY A 41 15.17 -6.41 14.38
C GLY A 41 13.89 -6.48 15.21
N ALA A 42 12.99 -5.50 15.07
CA ALA A 42 11.73 -5.43 15.81
C ALA A 42 10.67 -6.41 15.29
N LEU A 43 10.77 -6.84 14.03
CA LEU A 43 9.90 -7.85 13.44
C LEU A 43 10.71 -9.04 12.94
N SER A 44 10.13 -10.23 13.09
CA SER A 44 10.60 -11.41 12.36
C SER A 44 10.21 -11.29 10.88
N ARG A 45 10.95 -11.97 9.98
CA ARG A 45 10.65 -12.00 8.54
C ARG A 45 9.22 -12.50 8.27
N GLU A 46 8.75 -13.46 9.05
CA GLU A 46 7.41 -14.01 8.93
C GLU A 46 6.33 -12.98 9.32
N ALA A 47 6.47 -12.31 10.47
CA ALA A 47 5.56 -11.24 10.89
C ALA A 47 5.56 -10.09 9.90
N ALA A 48 6.74 -9.71 9.40
CA ALA A 48 6.90 -8.67 8.39
C ALA A 48 6.21 -9.04 7.07
N ALA A 49 6.35 -10.27 6.58
CA ALA A 49 5.67 -10.72 5.36
C ALA A 49 4.15 -10.67 5.52
N ARG A 50 3.62 -11.08 6.67
CA ARG A 50 2.18 -11.05 6.96
C ARG A 50 1.63 -9.62 7.01
N VAL A 51 2.26 -8.72 7.77
CA VAL A 51 1.80 -7.33 7.87
C VAL A 51 1.96 -6.59 6.54
N ASN A 52 3.05 -6.85 5.79
CA ASN A 52 3.28 -6.23 4.48
C ASN A 52 2.20 -6.59 3.45
N ALA A 53 1.53 -7.74 3.60
CA ALA A 53 0.49 -8.19 2.69
C ALA A 53 -0.76 -7.30 2.70
N PHE A 54 -1.03 -6.54 3.79
CA PHE A 54 -2.24 -5.73 3.92
C PHE A 54 -2.02 -4.29 4.40
N CYS A 55 -0.80 -3.91 4.84
CA CYS A 55 -0.54 -2.56 5.33
C CYS A 55 -0.25 -1.54 4.23
N ASN A 56 -0.19 -1.95 2.96
CA ASN A 56 0.09 -1.03 1.86
C ASN A 56 -1.22 -0.53 1.25
N CYS A 57 -1.70 0.61 1.71
CA CYS A 57 -3.00 1.19 1.41
C CYS A 57 -2.88 2.55 0.72
N ALA A 58 -3.96 3.03 0.10
CA ALA A 58 -4.07 4.42 -0.32
C ALA A 58 -4.30 5.32 0.91
N SER A 59 -3.75 6.53 0.90
CA SER A 59 -3.97 7.49 1.97
C SER A 59 -5.35 8.16 1.88
N PRO A 60 -5.86 8.72 3.00
CA PRO A 60 -7.06 9.56 2.96
C PRO A 60 -6.93 10.72 1.98
N GLY A 61 -5.74 11.36 1.94
CA GLY A 61 -5.46 12.46 1.01
C GLY A 61 -5.56 12.05 -0.45
N PHE A 62 -5.07 10.85 -0.80
CA PHE A 62 -5.19 10.31 -2.15
C PHE A 62 -6.66 9.98 -2.50
N CYS A 63 -7.35 9.25 -1.61
CA CYS A 63 -8.74 8.84 -1.89
C CYS A 63 -9.71 10.03 -1.90
N ILE A 64 -9.60 10.97 -0.97
CA ILE A 64 -10.52 12.11 -0.87
C ILE A 64 -10.13 13.22 -1.84
N GLY A 65 -8.84 13.55 -1.91
CA GLY A 65 -8.35 14.66 -2.73
C GLY A 65 -8.27 14.28 -4.20
N LEU A 66 -7.42 13.33 -4.56
CA LEU A 66 -7.20 12.98 -5.96
C LEU A 66 -8.41 12.25 -6.53
N VAL A 67 -8.84 11.15 -5.91
CA VAL A 67 -9.91 10.33 -6.48
C VAL A 67 -11.27 10.98 -6.29
N GLY A 68 -11.61 11.36 -5.06
CA GLY A 68 -12.92 11.94 -4.75
C GLY A 68 -13.15 13.27 -5.43
N LEU A 69 -12.31 14.26 -5.16
CA LEU A 69 -12.46 15.60 -5.74
C LEU A 69 -11.96 15.67 -7.18
N GLY A 70 -10.77 15.10 -7.48
CA GLY A 70 -10.17 15.20 -8.80
C GLY A 70 -10.90 14.39 -9.86
N VAL A 71 -11.22 13.13 -9.59
CA VAL A 71 -11.83 12.23 -10.58
C VAL A 71 -13.36 12.30 -10.54
N PHE A 72 -13.96 12.19 -9.36
CA PHE A 72 -15.44 12.12 -9.21
C PHE A 72 -16.12 13.46 -8.82
N GLY A 73 -15.37 14.54 -8.64
CA GLY A 73 -15.92 15.86 -8.28
C GLY A 73 -16.57 15.91 -6.88
N SER A 74 -16.31 14.94 -5.99
CA SER A 74 -16.99 14.81 -4.71
C SER A 74 -16.09 14.28 -3.59
N ALA A 75 -15.77 15.12 -2.61
CA ALA A 75 -15.03 14.70 -1.41
C ALA A 75 -15.75 13.61 -0.62
N ARG A 76 -17.11 13.66 -0.61
CA ARG A 76 -17.92 12.62 0.06
C ARG A 76 -17.73 11.26 -0.58
N THR A 77 -17.72 11.20 -1.91
CA THR A 77 -17.43 9.98 -2.66
C THR A 77 -16.04 9.45 -2.31
N GLY A 78 -15.03 10.32 -2.27
CA GLY A 78 -13.67 9.95 -1.88
C GLY A 78 -13.58 9.43 -0.44
N ALA A 79 -14.32 10.02 0.49
CA ALA A 79 -14.38 9.57 1.88
C ALA A 79 -15.03 8.18 2.01
N VAL A 80 -16.10 7.90 1.23
CA VAL A 80 -16.73 6.58 1.18
C VAL A 80 -15.76 5.55 0.58
N LEU A 81 -15.11 5.86 -0.54
CA LEU A 81 -14.10 5.00 -1.15
C LEU A 81 -12.97 4.69 -0.19
N TYR A 82 -12.47 5.69 0.55
CA TYR A 82 -11.46 5.47 1.59
C TYR A 82 -11.95 4.56 2.70
N GLY A 83 -13.17 4.75 3.18
CA GLY A 83 -13.78 3.89 4.22
C GLY A 83 -13.87 2.43 3.78
N ILE A 84 -14.33 2.18 2.54
CA ILE A 84 -14.39 0.85 1.94
C ILE A 84 -12.99 0.26 1.79
N HIS A 85 -12.05 1.05 1.26
CA HIS A 85 -10.65 0.65 1.06
C HIS A 85 -9.96 0.27 2.39
N ALA A 86 -10.11 1.09 3.43
CA ALA A 86 -9.53 0.81 4.74
C ALA A 86 -10.15 -0.44 5.39
N LEU A 87 -11.46 -0.59 5.28
CA LEU A 87 -12.16 -1.78 5.79
C LEU A 87 -11.71 -3.04 5.04
N SER A 88 -11.65 -3.00 3.70
CA SER A 88 -11.16 -4.11 2.87
C SER A 88 -9.74 -4.51 3.24
N ALA A 89 -8.83 -3.54 3.45
CA ALA A 89 -7.47 -3.79 3.90
C ALA A 89 -7.42 -4.53 5.24
N LEU A 90 -8.22 -4.07 6.21
CA LEU A 90 -8.30 -4.70 7.52
C LEU A 90 -8.89 -6.11 7.46
N LEU A 91 -9.92 -6.34 6.64
CA LEU A 91 -10.49 -7.67 6.42
C LEU A 91 -9.49 -8.60 5.71
N THR A 92 -8.78 -8.10 4.71
CA THR A 92 -7.68 -8.83 4.06
C THR A 92 -6.64 -9.27 5.08
N GLY A 93 -6.27 -8.39 6.01
CA GLY A 93 -5.37 -8.72 7.12
C GLY A 93 -5.86 -9.90 7.96
N LEU A 94 -7.16 -10.02 8.21
CA LEU A 94 -7.73 -11.15 8.95
C LEU A 94 -7.57 -12.49 8.19
N VAL A 95 -7.50 -12.45 6.87
CA VAL A 95 -7.30 -13.65 6.04
C VAL A 95 -5.81 -14.01 5.93
N VAL A 96 -4.97 -13.02 5.54
CA VAL A 96 -3.57 -13.29 5.20
C VAL A 96 -2.65 -13.38 6.42
N ALA A 97 -3.03 -12.79 7.56
CA ALA A 97 -2.22 -12.83 8.77
C ALA A 97 -2.47 -14.07 9.65
N ARG A 98 -3.51 -14.85 9.38
CA ARG A 98 -3.87 -16.03 10.15
C ARG A 98 -2.90 -17.19 9.89
N GLY A 99 -2.64 -17.97 10.94
CA GLY A 99 -1.83 -19.17 10.91
C GLY A 99 -0.86 -19.19 12.09
N PRO A 100 -0.37 -20.38 12.50
CA PRO A 100 0.65 -20.48 13.53
C PRO A 100 1.87 -19.69 13.08
N MET A 101 2.31 -18.74 13.89
CA MET A 101 3.63 -18.15 13.74
C MET A 101 4.60 -19.07 14.46
N ALA A 102 5.68 -19.50 13.79
CA ALA A 102 6.81 -20.04 14.51
C ALA A 102 7.16 -19.01 15.60
N GLN A 103 7.20 -19.46 16.85
CA GLN A 103 7.71 -18.63 17.94
C GLN A 103 9.21 -18.40 17.67
N SER A 104 9.50 -17.62 16.67
CA SER A 104 10.78 -16.93 16.61
C SER A 104 10.80 -16.12 17.90
N ALA A 105 11.69 -16.49 18.80
CA ALA A 105 12.04 -15.63 19.90
C ALA A 105 12.31 -14.27 19.23
N GLY A 106 11.30 -13.40 19.21
CA GLY A 106 11.46 -12.03 18.80
C GLY A 106 12.60 -11.55 19.67
N GLY A 107 13.75 -11.39 19.04
CA GLY A 107 14.86 -10.81 19.76
C GLY A 107 14.25 -9.59 20.41
N ARG A 108 14.31 -9.53 21.73
CA ARG A 108 13.89 -8.35 22.47
C ARG A 108 14.60 -7.22 21.77
N ALA A 109 13.86 -6.45 20.97
CA ALA A 109 14.45 -5.32 20.28
C ALA A 109 15.24 -4.60 21.36
N ALA A 110 16.55 -4.61 21.23
CA ALA A 110 17.39 -3.84 22.14
C ALA A 110 16.76 -2.45 22.07
N ALA A 111 16.33 -1.94 23.24
CA ALA A 111 15.65 -0.66 23.29
C ALA A 111 16.52 0.31 22.48
N ALA A 112 16.00 0.73 21.30
CA ALA A 112 16.75 1.62 20.45
C ALA A 112 17.22 2.79 21.33
N PRO A 113 18.49 3.19 21.26
CA PRO A 113 18.97 4.34 22.02
C PRO A 113 17.95 5.46 21.79
N ARG A 114 17.52 6.11 22.88
CA ARG A 114 16.62 7.26 22.79
C ARG A 114 17.35 8.34 22.02
N GLU A 115 17.13 8.39 20.72
CA GLU A 115 17.66 9.44 19.88
C GLU A 115 17.06 10.78 20.33
N GLY A 116 17.88 11.82 20.34
CA GLY A 116 17.39 13.18 20.60
C GLY A 116 16.42 13.60 19.47
N PHE A 117 15.48 14.48 19.79
CA PHE A 117 14.46 14.96 18.83
C PHE A 117 15.08 15.42 17.50
N ALA A 118 16.19 16.14 17.51
CA ALA A 118 16.87 16.63 16.31
C ALA A 118 17.33 15.46 15.40
N SER A 119 17.94 14.42 15.97
CA SER A 119 18.39 13.25 15.23
C SER A 119 17.20 12.50 14.63
N ALA A 120 16.16 12.25 15.42
CA ALA A 120 14.94 11.59 14.95
C ALA A 120 14.24 12.39 13.83
N PHE A 121 14.17 13.72 13.95
CA PHE A 121 13.60 14.60 12.93
C PHE A 121 14.41 14.56 11.63
N CYS A 122 15.74 14.67 11.71
CA CYS A 122 16.60 14.59 10.54
C CYS A 122 16.49 13.21 9.85
N GLY A 123 16.50 12.13 10.64
CA GLY A 123 16.33 10.76 10.12
C GLY A 123 14.98 10.57 9.42
N ALA A 124 13.88 11.02 10.02
CA ALA A 124 12.54 10.96 9.44
C ALA A 124 12.46 11.77 8.13
N THR A 125 13.07 12.96 8.08
CA THR A 125 13.11 13.81 6.87
C THR A 125 13.88 13.13 5.75
N GLN A 126 15.05 12.54 6.04
CA GLN A 126 15.83 11.81 5.04
C GLN A 126 15.07 10.58 4.52
N GLN A 127 14.41 9.83 5.41
CA GLN A 127 13.60 8.69 5.02
C GLN A 127 12.42 9.10 4.14
N ALA A 128 11.72 10.18 4.48
CA ALA A 128 10.64 10.73 3.67
C ALA A 128 11.14 11.13 2.26
N ALA A 129 12.29 11.79 2.17
CA ALA A 129 12.90 12.18 0.89
C ALA A 129 13.25 10.96 0.03
N ARG A 130 13.88 9.93 0.60
CA ARG A 130 14.19 8.68 -0.12
C ARG A 130 12.93 7.98 -0.62
N THR A 131 11.89 7.92 0.23
CA THR A 131 10.60 7.32 -0.15
C THR A 131 9.96 8.11 -1.29
N ALA A 132 9.94 9.44 -1.23
CA ALA A 132 9.40 10.29 -2.28
C ALA A 132 10.15 10.11 -3.61
N LEU A 133 11.49 10.04 -3.60
CA LEU A 133 12.29 9.76 -4.79
C LEU A 133 11.97 8.37 -5.39
N THR A 134 11.83 7.35 -4.55
CA THR A 134 11.45 6.01 -4.99
C THR A 134 10.07 6.02 -5.66
N VAL A 135 9.09 6.66 -5.04
CA VAL A 135 7.73 6.81 -5.60
C VAL A 135 7.77 7.50 -6.96
N THR A 136 8.44 8.66 -7.03
CA THR A 136 8.57 9.43 -8.28
C THR A 136 9.25 8.62 -9.39
N ALA A 137 10.31 7.89 -9.08
CA ALA A 137 11.02 7.06 -10.06
C ALA A 137 10.10 5.96 -10.63
N PHE A 138 9.38 5.22 -9.78
CA PHE A 138 8.48 4.17 -10.24
C PHE A 138 7.28 4.76 -11.01
N LEU A 139 6.67 5.83 -10.54
CA LEU A 139 5.59 6.50 -11.28
C LEU A 139 6.06 6.94 -12.66
N THR A 140 7.24 7.53 -12.77
CA THR A 140 7.81 7.98 -14.07
C THR A 140 8.02 6.78 -14.99
N VAL A 141 8.71 5.73 -14.52
CA VAL A 141 9.00 4.53 -15.33
C VAL A 141 7.71 3.88 -15.80
N PHE A 142 6.75 3.65 -14.90
CA PHE A 142 5.49 3.00 -15.25
C PHE A 142 4.59 3.88 -16.13
N SER A 143 4.62 5.20 -15.98
CA SER A 143 3.91 6.12 -16.88
C SER A 143 4.51 6.12 -18.28
N VAL A 144 5.84 6.07 -18.41
CA VAL A 144 6.51 5.93 -19.72
C VAL A 144 6.18 4.57 -20.34
N LEU A 145 6.29 3.49 -19.57
CA LEU A 145 5.94 2.14 -20.02
C LEU A 145 4.49 2.09 -20.50
N LEU A 146 3.56 2.67 -19.74
CA LEU A 146 2.16 2.74 -20.10
C LEU A 146 1.95 3.50 -21.41
N ARG A 147 2.63 4.63 -21.61
CA ARG A 147 2.57 5.39 -22.87
C ARG A 147 3.02 4.58 -24.07
N LEU A 148 4.08 3.78 -23.91
CA LEU A 148 4.57 2.89 -24.96
C LEU A 148 3.60 1.74 -25.26
N LEU A 149 2.93 1.20 -24.24
CA LEU A 149 1.95 0.13 -24.38
C LEU A 149 0.58 0.62 -24.83
N ARG A 150 0.27 1.90 -24.71
CA ARG A 150 -1.05 2.48 -24.98
C ARG A 150 -1.62 2.12 -26.38
N PRO A 151 -0.85 2.14 -27.47
CA PRO A 151 -1.39 1.73 -28.78
C PRO A 151 -1.86 0.28 -28.80
N ALA A 152 -1.10 -0.62 -28.15
CA ALA A 152 -1.47 -2.03 -28.06
C ALA A 152 -2.67 -2.24 -27.11
N LEU A 153 -2.72 -1.53 -25.99
CA LEU A 153 -3.84 -1.60 -25.05
C LEU A 153 -5.14 -1.13 -25.69
N ARG A 154 -5.13 -0.02 -26.45
CA ARG A 154 -6.31 0.50 -27.14
C ARG A 154 -6.84 -0.43 -28.24
N ALA A 155 -6.03 -1.35 -28.74
CA ALA A 155 -6.48 -2.37 -29.66
C ALA A 155 -7.26 -3.51 -28.97
N LEU A 156 -7.24 -3.56 -27.63
CA LEU A 156 -7.92 -4.57 -26.83
C LEU A 156 -9.26 -4.05 -26.31
N PRO A 157 -10.29 -4.89 -26.21
CA PRO A 157 -11.49 -4.55 -25.46
C PRO A 157 -11.11 -4.18 -24.01
N TYR A 158 -11.61 -3.04 -23.52
CA TYR A 158 -11.32 -2.55 -22.17
C TYR A 158 -9.84 -2.28 -21.88
N GLY A 159 -9.02 -2.00 -22.90
CA GLY A 159 -7.58 -1.75 -22.76
C GLY A 159 -7.24 -0.61 -21.82
N ASP A 160 -8.09 0.43 -21.77
CA ASP A 160 -7.93 1.57 -20.85
C ASP A 160 -8.10 1.14 -19.37
N MET A 161 -8.93 0.13 -19.09
CA MET A 161 -9.02 -0.46 -17.74
C MET A 161 -7.74 -1.20 -17.35
N LEU A 162 -7.09 -1.86 -18.32
CA LEU A 162 -5.81 -2.55 -18.08
C LEU A 162 -4.69 -1.55 -17.73
N ALA A 163 -4.81 -0.30 -18.21
CA ALA A 163 -3.89 0.76 -17.85
C ALA A 163 -3.81 0.99 -16.33
N GLY A 164 -4.96 0.94 -15.65
CA GLY A 164 -5.03 1.08 -14.19
C GLY A 164 -4.36 -0.06 -13.41
N LEU A 165 -4.29 -1.27 -13.99
CA LEU A 165 -3.54 -2.38 -13.41
C LEU A 165 -2.03 -2.17 -13.51
N ILE A 166 -1.57 -1.39 -14.46
CA ILE A 166 -0.16 -1.06 -14.65
C ILE A 166 0.19 0.14 -13.78
N GLU A 167 -0.58 1.24 -13.91
CA GLU A 167 -0.37 2.46 -13.15
C GLU A 167 -1.72 3.04 -12.68
N LEU A 168 -1.91 3.06 -11.38
CA LEU A 168 -3.17 3.35 -10.70
C LEU A 168 -3.76 4.70 -11.09
N THR A 169 -2.95 5.75 -11.11
CA THR A 169 -3.44 7.13 -11.31
C THR A 169 -4.00 7.32 -12.71
N ASN A 170 -3.27 6.83 -13.73
CA ASN A 170 -3.75 6.88 -15.12
C ASN A 170 -5.05 6.08 -15.31
N GLY A 171 -5.17 4.93 -14.64
CA GLY A 171 -6.40 4.14 -14.72
C GLY A 171 -7.60 4.83 -14.07
N LEU A 172 -7.38 5.50 -12.94
CA LEU A 172 -8.44 6.25 -12.26
C LEU A 172 -8.93 7.45 -13.07
N ASP A 173 -8.03 8.18 -13.71
CA ASP A 173 -8.38 9.32 -14.56
C ASP A 173 -9.23 8.90 -15.77
N GLU A 174 -8.95 7.72 -16.34
CA GLU A 174 -9.68 7.22 -17.52
C GLU A 174 -11.04 6.61 -17.17
N LEU A 175 -11.30 6.25 -15.91
CA LEU A 175 -12.58 5.62 -15.51
C LEU A 175 -13.80 6.48 -15.83
N THR A 176 -13.71 7.79 -15.65
CA THR A 176 -14.84 8.70 -15.92
C THR A 176 -15.13 8.89 -17.39
N LEU A 177 -14.19 8.55 -18.27
CA LEU A 177 -14.33 8.61 -19.72
C LEU A 177 -14.98 7.36 -20.30
N LEU A 178 -15.05 6.27 -19.51
CA LEU A 178 -15.67 5.05 -19.95
C LEU A 178 -17.21 5.15 -19.93
N PRO A 179 -17.91 4.55 -20.92
CA PRO A 179 -19.38 4.54 -20.97
C PRO A 179 -19.97 3.55 -19.94
N LEU A 180 -19.64 3.74 -18.67
CA LEU A 180 -20.04 2.91 -17.56
C LEU A 180 -20.97 3.69 -16.61
N THR A 181 -21.84 2.96 -15.92
CA THR A 181 -22.62 3.55 -14.84
C THR A 181 -21.70 4.02 -13.72
N ILE A 182 -22.12 5.03 -12.96
CA ILE A 182 -21.35 5.53 -11.81
C ILE A 182 -21.04 4.44 -10.80
N CYS A 183 -21.96 3.49 -10.59
CA CYS A 183 -21.73 2.35 -9.71
C CYS A 183 -20.58 1.47 -10.23
N ALA A 184 -20.54 1.19 -11.53
CA ALA A 184 -19.45 0.41 -12.12
C ALA A 184 -18.11 1.14 -12.05
N GLN A 185 -18.09 2.46 -12.31
CA GLN A 185 -16.89 3.29 -12.16
C GLN A 185 -16.36 3.27 -10.72
N LEU A 186 -17.24 3.43 -9.72
CA LEU A 186 -16.86 3.38 -8.31
C LEU A 186 -16.37 1.99 -7.87
N THR A 187 -16.98 0.92 -8.39
CA THR A 187 -16.53 -0.46 -8.13
C THR A 187 -15.13 -0.67 -8.68
N LEU A 188 -14.87 -0.25 -9.92
CA LEU A 188 -13.55 -0.34 -10.53
C LEU A 188 -12.52 0.53 -9.81
N ALA A 189 -12.90 1.75 -9.39
CA ALA A 189 -12.04 2.61 -8.59
C ALA A 189 -11.67 1.94 -7.27
N SER A 190 -12.63 1.32 -6.56
CA SER A 190 -12.38 0.59 -5.32
C SER A 190 -11.43 -0.57 -5.54
N PHE A 191 -11.63 -1.35 -6.61
CA PHE A 191 -10.74 -2.44 -6.98
C PHE A 191 -9.32 -1.96 -7.27
N LEU A 192 -9.17 -0.92 -8.10
CA LEU A 192 -7.88 -0.35 -8.43
C LEU A 192 -7.15 0.20 -7.19
N LEU A 193 -7.87 0.86 -6.30
CA LEU A 193 -7.32 1.33 -5.01
C LEU A 193 -6.80 0.17 -4.16
N GLY A 194 -7.52 -0.93 -4.05
CA GLY A 194 -7.09 -2.10 -3.28
C GLY A 194 -5.92 -2.83 -3.93
N PHE A 195 -5.99 -3.07 -5.23
CA PHE A 195 -4.94 -3.71 -6.01
C PHE A 195 -3.66 -2.85 -6.07
N GLY A 196 -3.80 -1.53 -6.23
CA GLY A 196 -2.71 -0.55 -6.20
C GLY A 196 -1.91 -0.42 -7.49
N GLY A 197 -2.23 -1.19 -8.54
CA GLY A 197 -1.44 -1.23 -9.78
C GLY A 197 -0.02 -1.81 -9.60
N LEU A 198 0.60 -2.18 -10.69
CA LEU A 198 1.96 -2.75 -10.68
C LEU A 198 2.99 -1.73 -10.16
N ALA A 199 2.87 -0.45 -10.53
CA ALA A 199 3.78 0.60 -10.08
C ALA A 199 3.90 0.64 -8.55
N VAL A 200 2.76 0.67 -7.83
CA VAL A 200 2.72 0.66 -6.37
C VAL A 200 3.25 -0.66 -5.79
N GLN A 201 2.93 -1.79 -6.41
CA GLN A 201 3.42 -3.08 -5.95
C GLN A 201 4.94 -3.19 -6.08
N PHE A 202 5.53 -2.67 -7.15
CA PHE A 202 6.99 -2.63 -7.30
C PHE A 202 7.65 -1.65 -6.34
N GLN A 203 7.02 -0.50 -6.03
CA GLN A 203 7.50 0.42 -4.99
C GLN A 203 7.59 -0.29 -3.63
N ALA A 204 6.55 -0.98 -3.20
CA ALA A 204 6.53 -1.70 -1.94
C ALA A 204 7.59 -2.82 -1.90
N ARG A 205 7.73 -3.56 -3.01
CA ARG A 205 8.74 -4.62 -3.14
C ARG A 205 10.16 -4.07 -3.12
N ALA A 206 10.43 -2.95 -3.79
CA ALA A 206 11.76 -2.33 -3.79
C ALA A 206 12.23 -1.97 -2.38
N LEU A 207 11.33 -1.47 -1.53
CA LEU A 207 11.65 -1.14 -0.14
C LEU A 207 11.94 -2.37 0.72
N THR A 208 11.26 -3.48 0.45
CA THR A 208 11.42 -4.73 1.23
C THR A 208 12.38 -5.73 0.59
N ALA A 209 12.92 -5.43 -0.62
CA ALA A 209 13.81 -6.32 -1.36
C ALA A 209 15.05 -6.78 -0.57
N PRO A 210 15.74 -5.91 0.21
CA PRO A 210 16.91 -6.33 0.98
C PRO A 210 16.63 -7.46 1.98
N PHE A 211 15.38 -7.63 2.39
CA PHE A 211 14.96 -8.62 3.37
C PHE A 211 14.43 -9.91 2.75
N ALA A 212 14.33 -9.98 1.41
CA ALA A 212 13.86 -11.13 0.65
C ALA A 212 12.54 -11.73 1.22
N LEU A 213 11.53 -10.89 1.44
CA LEU A 213 10.23 -11.33 1.94
C LEU A 213 9.52 -12.20 0.88
N PRO A 214 8.76 -13.24 1.30
CA PRO A 214 7.98 -14.05 0.39
C PRO A 214 6.95 -13.19 -0.37
N SER A 215 6.96 -13.26 -1.70
CA SER A 215 6.06 -12.45 -2.54
C SER A 215 4.62 -12.96 -2.58
N GLY A 216 4.40 -14.26 -2.30
CA GLY A 216 3.08 -14.89 -2.41
C GLY A 216 2.02 -14.25 -1.51
N ALA A 217 2.34 -14.04 -0.22
CA ALA A 217 1.42 -13.41 0.72
C ALA A 217 1.08 -11.97 0.31
N PHE A 218 2.07 -11.21 -0.16
CA PHE A 218 1.87 -9.85 -0.66
C PHE A 218 0.94 -9.81 -1.89
N THR A 219 1.20 -10.67 -2.88
CA THR A 219 0.37 -10.74 -4.09
C THR A 219 -1.06 -11.17 -3.76
N LEU A 220 -1.22 -12.21 -2.92
CA LEU A 220 -2.53 -12.62 -2.45
C LEU A 220 -3.25 -11.50 -1.70
N GLY A 221 -2.55 -10.80 -0.82
CA GLY A 221 -3.09 -9.64 -0.10
C GLY A 221 -3.60 -8.57 -1.04
N LYS A 222 -2.88 -8.25 -2.11
CA LYS A 222 -3.30 -7.27 -3.11
C LYS A 222 -4.49 -7.71 -3.94
N LEU A 223 -4.59 -8.99 -4.28
CA LEU A 223 -5.75 -9.54 -4.98
C LEU A 223 -7.01 -9.58 -4.10
N LEU A 224 -6.87 -9.88 -2.81
CA LEU A 224 -8.00 -9.91 -1.87
C LEU A 224 -8.45 -8.51 -1.44
N HIS A 225 -7.54 -7.54 -1.46
CA HIS A 225 -7.84 -6.17 -1.09
C HIS A 225 -8.59 -5.43 -2.21
N GLY A 226 -8.29 -5.71 -3.51
CA GLY A 226 -9.05 -5.21 -4.66
C GLY A 226 -10.40 -5.91 -4.80
#